data_f89c8280e8b800e217ab8ceb6ea1529b
#
_entry.id   f89c8280e8b800e217ab8ceb6ea1529b
#
_cell.length_a   1.000
_cell.length_b   1.000
_cell.length_c   1.000
_cell.angle_alpha   90.00
_cell.angle_beta   90.00
_cell.angle_gamma   90.00
#
_symmetry.space_group_name_H-M   'P 1'
#
loop_
_entity.id
_entity.type
_entity.pdbx_description
1 polymer ?
#
loop_
_entity_poly.entity_id
_entity_poly.type
_entity_poly.pdbx_seq_one_letter_code
_entity_poly.pdbx_strand_id
1 'polypeptide(L)'
;MSLAQRVLIWGHGFGLERDVAYGPEPRHRLDIYTPRGRAPEATVLFFYGGTWKSGTKALYRFLGEALTRRGFQAVIADYRLYPAVRFPAFVEDAALALAWTKANIAAHGGRPDRIVLMGHSAGGYNAAMLSIDPRWLAPHG
;
A
#
# COMPACT_ATOMS: atom_id res chain seq x y z
N MET A 1 -11.26 -11.36 -13.02
CA MET A 1 -10.05 -10.50 -12.90
C MET A 1 -9.04 -10.95 -13.95
N SER A 2 -8.75 -10.10 -14.88
CA SER A 2 -7.84 -10.39 -15.99
C SER A 2 -6.42 -10.63 -15.46
N LEU A 3 -5.80 -11.75 -15.88
CA LEU A 3 -4.38 -12.07 -15.69
C LEU A 3 -3.42 -11.05 -16.33
N ALA A 4 -3.94 -10.08 -17.10
CA ALA A 4 -3.16 -9.12 -17.86
C ALA A 4 -2.51 -7.99 -17.02
N GLN A 5 -2.79 -7.90 -15.71
CA GLN A 5 -2.27 -6.83 -14.84
C GLN A 5 -1.10 -7.26 -13.94
N ARG A 6 -0.66 -8.50 -14.02
CA ARG A 6 0.56 -8.95 -13.33
C ARG A 6 1.78 -8.76 -14.23
N VAL A 7 2.12 -7.52 -14.51
CA VAL A 7 3.44 -7.25 -15.09
C VAL A 7 4.46 -7.35 -13.97
N LEU A 8 4.98 -8.54 -13.75
CA LEU A 8 6.09 -8.77 -12.84
C LEU A 8 7.35 -8.25 -13.51
N ILE A 9 7.74 -7.01 -13.18
CA ILE A 9 8.99 -6.44 -13.64
C ILE A 9 10.09 -6.99 -12.74
N TRP A 10 10.90 -7.88 -13.29
CA TRP A 10 12.05 -8.45 -12.64
C TRP A 10 13.29 -7.58 -12.96
N GLY A 11 13.74 -6.78 -12.00
CA GLY A 11 14.97 -6.00 -12.10
C GLY A 11 15.60 -5.79 -10.72
N HIS A 12 16.92 -5.93 -10.64
CA HIS A 12 17.74 -5.48 -9.51
C HIS A 12 17.39 -5.99 -8.11
N GLY A 13 17.04 -7.26 -7.95
CA GLY A 13 16.89 -7.88 -6.63
C GLY A 13 15.49 -7.78 -5.99
N PHE A 14 14.51 -7.29 -6.71
CA PHE A 14 13.10 -7.27 -6.27
C PHE A 14 12.13 -7.55 -7.42
N GLY A 15 10.93 -8.02 -7.07
CA GLY A 15 9.79 -8.12 -7.97
C GLY A 15 8.89 -6.91 -7.77
N LEU A 16 8.26 -6.41 -8.84
CA LEU A 16 7.32 -5.31 -8.78
C LEU A 16 6.02 -5.70 -9.48
N GLU A 17 4.91 -5.65 -8.74
CA GLU A 17 3.56 -5.73 -9.29
C GLU A 17 2.94 -4.34 -9.22
N ARG A 18 2.52 -3.79 -10.37
CA ARG A 18 1.93 -2.45 -10.45
C ARG A 18 0.42 -2.50 -10.57
N ASP A 19 -0.21 -1.42 -10.11
CA ASP A 19 -1.63 -1.12 -10.33
C ASP A 19 -2.58 -2.22 -9.88
N VAL A 20 -2.24 -2.86 -8.76
CA VAL A 20 -3.11 -3.86 -8.14
C VAL A 20 -4.31 -3.16 -7.50
N ALA A 21 -5.52 -3.52 -7.91
CA ALA A 21 -6.74 -2.92 -7.38
C ALA A 21 -7.01 -3.38 -5.95
N TYR A 22 -7.24 -2.44 -5.03
CA TYR A 22 -7.72 -2.74 -3.69
C TYR A 22 -9.16 -2.29 -3.42
N GLY A 23 -9.77 -1.62 -4.39
CA GLY A 23 -11.14 -1.13 -4.33
C GLY A 23 -11.65 -0.73 -5.72
N PRO A 24 -12.90 -0.22 -5.81
CA PRO A 24 -13.55 0.06 -7.09
C PRO A 24 -13.14 1.36 -7.76
N GLU A 25 -12.57 2.31 -7.02
CA GLU A 25 -12.25 3.63 -7.55
C GLU A 25 -10.95 3.62 -8.36
N PRO A 26 -10.78 4.54 -9.34
CA PRO A 26 -9.56 4.60 -10.14
C PRO A 26 -8.27 4.73 -9.31
N ARG A 27 -8.32 5.47 -8.21
CA ARG A 27 -7.16 5.62 -7.32
C ARG A 27 -7.05 4.53 -6.24
N HIS A 28 -7.93 3.56 -6.24
CA HIS A 28 -7.79 2.36 -5.41
C HIS A 28 -6.82 1.37 -6.04
N ARG A 29 -5.56 1.80 -6.20
CA ARG A 29 -4.46 1.00 -6.79
C ARG A 29 -3.24 1.05 -5.88
N LEU A 30 -2.53 -0.06 -5.81
CA LEU A 30 -1.29 -0.15 -5.07
C LEU A 30 -0.23 -0.88 -5.89
N ASP A 31 1.03 -0.61 -5.58
CA ASP A 31 2.19 -1.30 -6.14
C ASP A 31 2.81 -2.16 -5.04
N ILE A 32 3.25 -3.37 -5.42
CA ILE A 32 3.86 -4.32 -4.50
C ILE A 32 5.31 -4.59 -4.91
N TYR A 33 6.24 -4.28 -4.02
CA TYR A 33 7.67 -4.53 -4.16
C TYR A 33 8.05 -5.69 -3.24
N THR A 34 8.51 -6.80 -3.82
CA THR A 34 8.82 -8.00 -3.04
C THR A 34 10.31 -8.35 -3.17
N PRO A 35 11.05 -8.59 -2.06
CA PRO A 35 12.45 -8.97 -2.14
C PRO A 35 12.62 -10.32 -2.83
N ARG A 36 13.71 -10.48 -3.55
CA ARG A 36 14.06 -11.72 -4.23
C ARG A 36 14.91 -12.63 -3.37
N GLY A 37 14.74 -13.93 -3.57
CA GLY A 37 15.62 -14.95 -2.98
C GLY A 37 15.44 -15.16 -1.48
N ARG A 38 14.50 -14.47 -0.85
CA ARG A 38 14.17 -14.67 0.57
C ARG A 38 12.72 -14.28 0.86
N ALA A 39 12.14 -14.90 1.86
CA ALA A 39 10.85 -14.49 2.38
C ALA A 39 10.98 -13.10 3.07
N PRO A 40 10.03 -12.20 2.90
CA PRO A 40 10.07 -10.90 3.57
C PRO A 40 9.92 -11.05 5.08
N GLU A 41 10.63 -10.20 5.83
CA GLU A 41 10.54 -10.17 7.29
C GLU A 41 9.21 -9.59 7.78
N ALA A 42 8.66 -8.65 7.02
CA ALA A 42 7.35 -8.04 7.23
C ALA A 42 6.87 -7.42 5.94
N THR A 43 5.58 -7.12 5.88
CA THR A 43 4.97 -6.32 4.82
C THR A 43 4.73 -4.91 5.33
N VAL A 44 5.30 -3.91 4.66
CA VAL A 44 5.15 -2.50 4.99
C VAL A 44 4.12 -1.89 4.05
N LEU A 45 3.01 -1.41 4.60
CA LEU A 45 2.01 -0.65 3.86
C LEU A 45 2.27 0.84 4.06
N PHE A 46 2.59 1.53 2.98
CA PHE A 46 3.00 2.93 2.99
C PHE A 46 1.96 3.84 2.33
N PHE A 47 1.70 4.95 2.99
CA PHE A 47 0.87 6.05 2.48
C PHE A 47 1.72 7.33 2.37
N TYR A 48 1.76 7.93 1.19
CA TYR A 48 2.57 9.11 0.92
C TYR A 48 1.89 10.41 1.38
N GLY A 49 2.70 11.48 1.47
CA GLY A 49 2.25 12.83 1.73
C GLY A 49 1.83 13.58 0.48
N GLY A 50 1.46 14.84 0.64
CA GLY A 50 1.02 15.75 -0.43
C GLY A 50 -0.21 16.55 -0.05
N THR A 51 -0.42 16.76 1.25
CA THR A 51 -1.55 17.51 1.82
C THR A 51 -2.94 17.03 1.32
N TRP A 52 -3.04 15.72 1.05
CA TRP A 52 -4.23 15.07 0.47
C TRP A 52 -4.67 15.64 -0.89
N LYS A 53 -3.84 16.43 -1.54
CA LYS A 53 -4.13 17.10 -2.83
C LYS A 53 -3.30 16.57 -3.97
N SER A 54 -2.20 15.92 -3.68
CA SER A 54 -1.25 15.44 -4.69
C SER A 54 -0.56 14.16 -4.23
N GLY A 55 0.18 13.56 -5.13
CA GLY A 55 0.97 12.37 -4.89
C GLY A 55 0.51 11.21 -5.77
N THR A 56 1.47 10.32 -6.01
CA THR A 56 1.23 9.06 -6.71
C THR A 56 2.25 8.03 -6.22
N LYS A 57 1.84 6.78 -6.15
CA LYS A 57 2.71 5.66 -5.75
C LYS A 57 3.96 5.53 -6.63
N ALA A 58 3.88 5.95 -7.89
CA ALA A 58 5.01 5.90 -8.82
C ALA A 58 6.22 6.75 -8.38
N LEU A 59 5.98 7.84 -7.64
CA LEU A 59 7.04 8.72 -7.12
C LEU A 59 7.83 8.08 -5.97
N TYR A 60 7.33 6.99 -5.39
CA TYR A 60 7.92 6.34 -4.21
C TYR A 60 8.63 5.02 -4.55
N ARG A 61 8.99 4.81 -5.80
CA ARG A 61 9.78 3.64 -6.22
C ARG A 61 11.06 3.51 -5.40
N PHE A 62 11.74 4.63 -5.10
CA PHE A 62 12.95 4.63 -4.28
C PHE A 62 12.73 4.00 -2.92
N LEU A 63 11.56 4.23 -2.31
CA LEU A 63 11.21 3.66 -1.02
C LEU A 63 10.96 2.15 -1.13
N GLY A 64 10.25 1.72 -2.17
CA GLY A 64 10.03 0.29 -2.45
C GLY A 64 11.35 -0.45 -2.62
N GLU A 65 12.28 0.12 -3.38
CA GLU A 65 13.62 -0.44 -3.57
C GLU A 65 14.41 -0.49 -2.26
N ALA A 66 14.38 0.58 -1.46
CA ALA A 66 15.09 0.65 -0.19
C ALA A 66 14.58 -0.39 0.82
N LEU A 67 13.26 -0.55 0.92
CA LEU A 67 12.66 -1.53 1.83
C LEU A 67 12.96 -2.97 1.40
N THR A 68 12.90 -3.27 0.11
CA THR A 68 13.20 -4.62 -0.40
C THR A 68 14.67 -4.99 -0.20
N ARG A 69 15.60 -4.05 -0.34
CA ARG A 69 17.02 -4.28 -0.03
C ARG A 69 17.24 -4.68 1.42
N ARG A 70 16.38 -4.24 2.32
CA ARG A 70 16.42 -4.56 3.76
C ARG A 70 15.59 -5.79 4.14
N GLY A 71 15.01 -6.47 3.16
CA GLY A 71 14.26 -7.70 3.39
C GLY A 71 12.79 -7.51 3.70
N PHE A 72 12.24 -6.33 3.46
CA PHE A 72 10.81 -6.05 3.63
C PHE A 72 10.08 -6.08 2.30
N GLN A 73 8.84 -6.54 2.30
CA GLN A 73 7.94 -6.27 1.21
C GLN A 73 7.34 -4.88 1.40
N ALA A 74 7.24 -4.10 0.33
CA ALA A 74 6.62 -2.78 0.37
C ALA A 74 5.35 -2.76 -0.46
N VAL A 75 4.26 -2.28 0.12
CA VAL A 75 2.99 -2.00 -0.54
C VAL A 75 2.77 -0.50 -0.48
N ILE A 76 2.75 0.14 -1.64
CA ILE A 76 2.60 1.60 -1.76
C ILE A 76 1.26 1.88 -2.42
N ALA A 77 0.35 2.50 -1.67
CA ALA A 77 -1.03 2.69 -2.09
C ALA A 77 -1.32 4.13 -2.52
N ASP A 78 -1.98 4.28 -3.66
CA ASP A 78 -2.69 5.49 -3.98
C ASP A 78 -3.97 5.57 -3.14
N TYR A 79 -4.45 6.76 -2.90
CA TYR A 79 -5.75 7.03 -2.29
C TYR A 79 -6.37 8.24 -2.96
N ARG A 80 -7.69 8.38 -2.85
CA ARG A 80 -8.41 9.51 -3.47
C ARG A 80 -7.96 10.82 -2.84
N LEU A 81 -7.97 11.88 -3.63
CA LEU A 81 -7.41 13.18 -3.25
C LEU A 81 -8.49 14.27 -3.27
N TYR A 82 -8.24 15.33 -2.48
CA TYR A 82 -9.00 16.58 -2.57
C TYR A 82 -8.68 17.27 -3.91
N PRO A 83 -9.61 17.92 -4.62
CA PRO A 83 -11.00 18.18 -4.20
C PRO A 83 -12.03 17.13 -4.63
N ALA A 84 -11.61 16.05 -5.34
CA ALA A 84 -12.53 15.00 -5.76
C ALA A 84 -13.25 14.34 -4.58
N VAL A 85 -12.54 14.20 -3.46
CA VAL A 85 -13.09 13.75 -2.18
C VAL A 85 -12.63 14.67 -1.05
N ARG A 86 -13.25 14.55 0.11
CA ARG A 86 -12.91 15.28 1.33
C ARG A 86 -12.70 14.30 2.48
N PHE A 87 -12.09 14.79 3.56
CA PHE A 87 -12.04 14.03 4.80
C PHE A 87 -13.45 13.54 5.20
N PRO A 88 -13.67 12.30 5.60
CA PRO A 88 -12.64 11.30 5.96
C PRO A 88 -12.30 10.29 4.84
N ALA A 89 -12.64 10.56 3.58
CA ALA A 89 -12.45 9.59 2.49
C ALA A 89 -11.00 9.09 2.36
N PHE A 90 -10.01 9.93 2.66
CA PHE A 90 -8.60 9.55 2.62
C PHE A 90 -8.28 8.44 3.62
N VAL A 91 -8.85 8.53 4.84
CA VAL A 91 -8.65 7.53 5.88
C VAL A 91 -9.45 6.27 5.57
N GLU A 92 -10.64 6.41 5.02
CA GLU A 92 -11.46 5.27 4.57
C GLU A 92 -10.74 4.47 3.48
N ASP A 93 -10.09 5.15 2.53
CA ASP A 93 -9.29 4.50 1.49
C ASP A 93 -8.08 3.79 2.09
N ALA A 94 -7.41 4.40 3.05
CA ALA A 94 -6.30 3.77 3.77
C ALA A 94 -6.76 2.51 4.51
N ALA A 95 -7.92 2.55 5.16
CA ALA A 95 -8.50 1.38 5.83
C ALA A 95 -8.82 0.26 4.83
N LEU A 96 -9.37 0.61 3.66
CA LEU A 96 -9.65 -0.34 2.59
C LEU A 96 -8.36 -1.00 2.07
N ALA A 97 -7.31 -0.22 1.88
CA ALA A 97 -6.00 -0.72 1.45
C ALA A 97 -5.39 -1.67 2.49
N LEU A 98 -5.50 -1.37 3.78
CA LEU A 98 -5.03 -2.24 4.85
C LEU A 98 -5.84 -3.56 4.88
N ALA A 99 -7.16 -3.48 4.78
CA ALA A 99 -8.01 -4.66 4.75
C ALA A 99 -7.68 -5.57 3.56
N TRP A 100 -7.49 -4.96 2.39
CA TRP A 100 -7.07 -5.69 1.19
C TRP A 100 -5.71 -6.37 1.41
N THR A 101 -4.75 -5.64 1.94
CA THR A 101 -3.39 -6.14 2.19
C THR A 101 -3.45 -7.35 3.13
N LYS A 102 -4.17 -7.24 4.23
CA LYS A 102 -4.33 -8.34 5.17
C LYS A 102 -4.95 -9.59 4.54
N ALA A 103 -5.95 -9.40 3.70
CA ALA A 103 -6.68 -10.51 3.07
C ALA A 103 -5.93 -11.16 1.91
N ASN A 104 -5.08 -10.42 1.19
CA ASN A 104 -4.56 -10.84 -0.11
C ASN A 104 -3.04 -10.95 -0.19
N ILE A 105 -2.28 -10.32 0.71
CA ILE A 105 -0.83 -10.17 0.53
C ILE A 105 -0.08 -11.50 0.57
N ALA A 106 -0.61 -12.53 1.23
CA ALA A 106 0.01 -13.86 1.22
C ALA A 106 0.13 -14.43 -0.19
N ALA A 107 -0.88 -14.21 -1.04
CA ALA A 107 -0.86 -14.62 -2.45
C ALA A 107 0.17 -13.86 -3.30
N HIS A 108 0.71 -12.77 -2.77
CA HIS A 108 1.76 -11.94 -3.38
C HIS A 108 3.12 -12.10 -2.68
N GLY A 109 3.28 -13.17 -1.91
CA GLY A 109 4.54 -13.48 -1.23
C GLY A 109 4.79 -12.70 0.06
N GLY A 110 3.78 -12.03 0.60
CA GLY A 110 3.90 -11.21 1.80
C GLY A 110 3.50 -11.89 3.10
N ARG A 111 3.53 -11.10 4.18
CA ARG A 111 3.31 -11.52 5.55
C ARG A 111 2.05 -10.87 6.14
N PRO A 112 0.85 -11.49 6.00
CA PRO A 112 -0.37 -10.95 6.59
C PRO A 112 -0.36 -10.94 8.13
N ASP A 113 0.51 -11.72 8.75
CA ASP A 113 0.72 -11.78 10.20
C ASP A 113 1.67 -10.69 10.71
N ARG A 114 2.38 -9.99 9.82
CA ARG A 114 3.36 -8.94 10.16
C ARG A 114 3.23 -7.78 9.18
N ILE A 115 2.18 -7.00 9.33
CA ILE A 115 1.96 -5.77 8.57
C ILE A 115 2.35 -4.57 9.42
N VAL A 116 3.24 -3.74 8.88
CA VAL A 116 3.67 -2.48 9.47
C VAL A 116 3.08 -1.34 8.67
N LEU A 117 2.41 -0.41 9.35
CA LEU A 117 1.92 0.82 8.71
C LEU A 117 3.01 1.88 8.75
N MET A 118 3.24 2.51 7.61
CA MET A 118 4.20 3.60 7.47
C MET A 118 3.53 4.74 6.69
N GLY A 119 3.83 5.97 7.05
CA GLY A 119 3.29 7.11 6.33
C GLY A 119 4.17 8.33 6.47
N HIS A 120 4.04 9.23 5.52
CA HIS A 120 4.75 10.50 5.51
C HIS A 120 3.74 11.66 5.43
N SER A 121 3.83 12.62 6.35
CA SER A 121 2.98 13.82 6.38
C SER A 121 1.48 13.46 6.37
N ALA A 122 0.72 13.85 5.35
CA ALA A 122 -0.69 13.48 5.21
C ALA A 122 -0.92 11.96 5.26
N GLY A 123 -0.04 11.18 4.64
CA GLY A 123 -0.06 9.72 4.72
C GLY A 123 0.26 9.20 6.11
N GLY A 124 1.12 9.90 6.85
CA GLY A 124 1.40 9.62 8.26
C GLY A 124 0.15 9.79 9.13
N TYR A 125 -0.65 10.80 8.85
CA TYR A 125 -1.95 10.96 9.51
C TYR A 125 -2.87 9.75 9.23
N ASN A 126 -2.97 9.34 7.97
CA ASN A 126 -3.77 8.16 7.61
C ASN A 126 -3.31 6.92 8.38
N ALA A 127 -2.01 6.65 8.40
CA ALA A 127 -1.43 5.50 9.11
C ALA A 127 -1.70 5.57 10.62
N ALA A 128 -1.53 6.76 11.22
CA ALA A 128 -1.78 6.97 12.64
C ALA A 128 -3.24 6.73 12.99
N MET A 129 -4.17 7.26 12.20
CA MET A 129 -5.60 7.07 12.44
C MET A 129 -6.01 5.61 12.41
N LEU A 130 -5.48 4.82 11.47
CA LEU A 130 -5.74 3.37 11.42
C LEU A 130 -5.20 2.65 12.66
N SER A 131 -4.08 3.12 13.20
CA SER A 131 -3.39 2.48 14.32
C SER A 131 -4.06 2.76 15.66
N ILE A 132 -4.67 3.93 15.84
CA ILE A 132 -5.19 4.37 17.14
C ILE A 132 -6.70 4.37 17.24
N ASP A 133 -7.43 4.33 16.14
CA ASP A 133 -8.89 4.37 16.14
C ASP A 133 -9.49 3.16 15.44
N PRO A 134 -10.03 2.18 16.20
CA PRO A 134 -10.56 0.94 15.64
C PRO A 134 -11.81 1.14 14.76
N ARG A 135 -12.47 2.28 14.84
CA ARG A 135 -13.68 2.56 14.05
C ARG A 135 -13.41 2.54 12.54
N TRP A 136 -12.20 2.90 12.10
CA TRP A 136 -11.84 2.91 10.70
C TRP A 136 -11.76 1.51 10.09
N LEU A 137 -11.34 0.54 10.88
CA LEU A 137 -11.18 -0.86 10.44
C LEU A 137 -12.43 -1.72 10.71
N ALA A 138 -13.32 -1.27 11.59
CA ALA A 138 -14.51 -2.02 11.97
C ALA A 138 -15.37 -2.49 10.78
N PRO A 139 -15.61 -1.67 9.71
CA PRO A 139 -16.37 -2.11 8.54
C PRO A 139 -15.74 -3.27 7.76
N HIS A 140 -14.47 -3.55 7.99
CA HIS A 140 -13.70 -4.56 7.25
C HIS A 140 -13.44 -5.85 8.05
N GLY A 141 -13.91 -5.93 9.27
CA GLY A 141 -13.63 -7.04 10.17
C GLY A 141 -12.29 -6.87 10.86
#